data_d30fe98bb2c271eeb88383c3ed12fe16
#
_entry.id   d30fe98bb2c271eeb88383c3ed12fe16
#
_cell.length_a   1.000
_cell.length_b   1.000
_cell.length_c   1.000
_cell.angle_alpha   90.00
_cell.angle_beta   90.00
_cell.angle_gamma   90.00
#
_symmetry.space_group_name_H-M   'P 1'
#
loop_
_entity.id
_entity.type
_entity.pdbx_description
1 polymer ?
#
loop_
_entity_poly.entity_id
_entity_poly.type
_entity_poly.pdbx_seq_one_letter_code
_entity_poly.pdbx_strand_id
1 'polypeptide(L)'
;ALGRAAGIAEYEDFIQTDAAINPGNSGGALVNVRGELVGINTAIFSQSGGNMGIGFAVPSNMAQSIMGQLVQTGKVVRGWLGVSIQELTPELSSQFGITETKGVLVSDVMDDSPAKKAGFERADVIIEYDGKSMDSPTHLRNAVAQTPVGKKVVVKLIRDKKPKTIDLTIVEQPKSMSQNGDEDGGDAATPTGILSSLDVRDLTEELAGRYGLKSSERG
;
A
#
# COMPACT_ATOMS: atom_id res chain seq x y z
N ALA A 1 13.22 8.46 -8.63
CA ALA A 1 12.68 8.95 -7.36
C ALA A 1 12.14 7.79 -6.54
N LEU A 2 12.13 7.91 -5.20
CA LEU A 2 11.59 6.90 -4.28
C LEU A 2 10.31 7.41 -3.60
N GLY A 3 9.52 6.50 -3.02
CA GLY A 3 8.35 6.85 -2.22
C GLY A 3 7.21 7.46 -3.03
N ARG A 4 7.03 7.03 -4.28
CA ARG A 4 5.99 7.60 -5.14
C ARG A 4 4.68 6.86 -4.97
N ALA A 5 3.60 7.64 -4.86
CA ALA A 5 2.23 7.18 -4.98
C ALA A 5 1.75 7.52 -6.40
N ALA A 6 1.27 6.53 -7.12
CA ALA A 6 0.76 6.66 -8.48
C ALA A 6 -0.77 6.58 -8.54
N GLY A 7 -1.43 6.32 -7.41
CA GLY A 7 -2.88 6.13 -7.30
C GLY A 7 -3.37 4.81 -7.89
N ILE A 8 -2.49 3.81 -7.98
CA ILE A 8 -2.78 2.50 -8.58
C ILE A 8 -3.19 1.50 -7.50
N ALA A 9 -2.67 1.66 -6.27
CA ALA A 9 -2.92 0.76 -5.15
C ALA A 9 -3.03 1.52 -3.82
N GLU A 10 -3.64 0.90 -2.83
CA GLU A 10 -3.80 1.48 -1.49
C GLU A 10 -2.45 1.68 -0.77
N TYR A 11 -1.50 0.77 -1.00
CA TYR A 11 -0.16 0.77 -0.38
C TYR A 11 0.88 0.93 -1.47
N GLU A 12 1.35 2.15 -1.65
CA GLU A 12 2.29 2.52 -2.70
C GLU A 12 3.56 3.10 -2.10
N ASP A 13 4.69 2.61 -2.57
CA ASP A 13 6.04 3.10 -2.26
C ASP A 13 6.94 2.91 -3.48
N PHE A 14 6.42 3.27 -4.65
CA PHE A 14 7.07 2.93 -5.91
C PHE A 14 8.41 3.64 -6.09
N ILE A 15 9.32 2.94 -6.74
CA ILE A 15 10.48 3.52 -7.42
C ILE A 15 9.98 4.07 -8.74
N GLN A 16 10.04 5.38 -8.92
CA GLN A 16 9.83 6.01 -10.22
C GLN A 16 11.16 5.98 -11.00
N THR A 17 11.11 5.51 -12.24
CA THR A 17 12.26 5.38 -13.13
C THR A 17 11.93 5.88 -14.54
N ASP A 18 12.95 6.30 -15.26
CA ASP A 18 12.92 6.60 -16.70
C ASP A 18 13.39 5.41 -17.55
N ALA A 19 13.79 4.32 -16.93
CA ALA A 19 14.05 3.06 -17.63
C ALA A 19 12.81 2.64 -18.42
N ALA A 20 13.02 2.12 -19.65
CA ALA A 20 11.95 1.79 -20.58
C ALA A 20 11.11 0.62 -20.08
N ILE A 21 10.03 0.91 -19.36
CA ILE A 21 9.01 -0.05 -18.96
C ILE A 21 7.89 -0.01 -20.01
N ASN A 22 7.57 -1.16 -20.61
CA ASN A 22 6.52 -1.31 -21.60
C ASN A 22 5.69 -2.56 -21.30
N PRO A 23 4.51 -2.73 -21.91
CA PRO A 23 3.76 -3.97 -21.81
C PRO A 23 4.65 -5.18 -22.18
N GLY A 24 4.64 -6.20 -21.31
CA GLY A 24 5.46 -7.41 -21.44
C GLY A 24 6.66 -7.50 -20.51
N ASN A 25 7.13 -6.39 -19.92
CA ASN A 25 8.17 -6.44 -18.89
C ASN A 25 7.69 -6.22 -17.44
N SER A 26 6.37 -6.15 -17.24
CA SER A 26 5.77 -6.17 -15.91
C SER A 26 6.08 -7.48 -15.19
N GLY A 27 6.45 -7.43 -13.90
CA GLY A 27 6.97 -8.57 -13.14
C GLY A 27 8.46 -8.84 -13.37
N GLY A 28 9.09 -8.21 -14.36
CA GLY A 28 10.53 -8.27 -14.58
C GLY A 28 11.34 -7.45 -13.59
N ALA A 29 12.63 -7.72 -13.53
CA ALA A 29 13.56 -7.07 -12.62
C ALA A 29 13.92 -5.63 -13.06
N LEU A 30 13.86 -4.68 -12.12
CA LEU A 30 14.59 -3.42 -12.21
C LEU A 30 15.93 -3.61 -11.49
N VAL A 31 17.02 -3.46 -12.23
CA VAL A 31 18.38 -3.65 -11.69
C VAL A 31 19.18 -2.35 -11.76
N ASN A 32 20.12 -2.18 -10.84
CA ASN A 32 21.06 -1.08 -10.89
C ASN A 32 22.29 -1.44 -11.76
N VAL A 33 23.21 -0.48 -11.90
CA VAL A 33 24.44 -0.67 -12.70
C VAL A 33 25.39 -1.76 -12.20
N ARG A 34 25.17 -2.26 -10.98
CA ARG A 34 25.92 -3.38 -10.40
C ARG A 34 25.23 -4.73 -10.60
N GLY A 35 24.06 -4.76 -11.28
CA GLY A 35 23.25 -5.96 -11.47
C GLY A 35 22.44 -6.35 -10.25
N GLU A 36 22.33 -5.49 -9.23
CA GLU A 36 21.54 -5.77 -8.03
C GLU A 36 20.06 -5.47 -8.29
N LEU A 37 19.17 -6.35 -7.82
CA LEU A 37 17.73 -6.17 -7.90
C LEU A 37 17.28 -5.03 -6.98
N VAL A 38 16.77 -3.95 -7.55
CA VAL A 38 16.27 -2.80 -6.79
C VAL A 38 14.74 -2.73 -6.78
N GLY A 39 14.07 -3.35 -7.74
CA GLY A 39 12.60 -3.38 -7.80
C GLY A 39 12.04 -4.38 -8.80
N ILE A 40 10.72 -4.52 -8.76
CA ILE A 40 9.93 -5.33 -9.70
C ILE A 40 9.08 -4.38 -10.54
N ASN A 41 9.25 -4.40 -11.84
CA ASN A 41 8.49 -3.56 -12.78
C ASN A 41 6.99 -3.83 -12.65
N THR A 42 6.19 -2.77 -12.54
CA THR A 42 4.76 -2.93 -12.25
C THR A 42 3.88 -2.14 -13.22
N ALA A 43 4.12 -0.84 -13.38
CA ALA A 43 3.23 0.03 -14.12
C ALA A 43 4.01 1.14 -14.85
N ILE A 44 3.32 1.78 -15.81
CA ILE A 44 3.78 2.99 -16.47
C ILE A 44 2.70 4.06 -16.34
N PHE A 45 3.12 5.32 -16.31
CA PHE A 45 2.22 6.44 -16.58
C PHE A 45 2.21 6.66 -18.08
N SER A 46 1.09 6.40 -18.74
CA SER A 46 1.00 6.49 -20.20
C SER A 46 -0.40 6.88 -20.65
N GLN A 47 -0.48 7.81 -21.61
CA GLN A 47 -1.71 8.17 -22.31
C GLN A 47 -1.88 7.36 -23.62
N SER A 48 -0.78 6.79 -24.14
CA SER A 48 -0.74 6.07 -25.43
C SER A 48 -0.52 4.57 -25.29
N GLY A 49 -0.40 4.04 -24.06
CA GLY A 49 -0.09 2.64 -23.78
C GLY A 49 1.39 2.25 -23.89
N GLY A 50 2.26 3.17 -24.31
CA GLY A 50 3.72 2.97 -24.38
C GLY A 50 4.47 3.79 -23.32
N ASN A 51 5.76 3.53 -23.17
CA ASN A 51 6.61 4.28 -22.25
C ASN A 51 6.73 5.76 -22.66
N MET A 52 6.44 6.64 -21.71
CA MET A 52 6.62 8.10 -21.84
C MET A 52 7.74 8.63 -20.92
N GLY A 53 8.68 7.76 -20.50
CA GLY A 53 9.77 8.13 -19.60
C GLY A 53 9.37 8.14 -18.12
N ILE A 54 8.20 7.61 -17.77
CA ILE A 54 7.73 7.48 -16.39
C ILE A 54 7.25 6.05 -16.17
N GLY A 55 8.07 5.25 -15.52
CA GLY A 55 7.76 3.91 -15.08
C GLY A 55 7.80 3.76 -13.57
N PHE A 56 7.12 2.75 -13.05
CA PHE A 56 7.03 2.43 -11.64
C PHE A 56 7.42 0.99 -11.37
N ALA A 57 8.20 0.80 -10.30
CA ALA A 57 8.57 -0.52 -9.82
C ALA A 57 8.31 -0.64 -8.31
N VAL A 58 7.85 -1.80 -7.86
CA VAL A 58 7.76 -2.14 -6.44
C VAL A 58 9.17 -2.33 -5.90
N PRO A 59 9.58 -1.65 -4.81
CA PRO A 59 10.90 -1.82 -4.21
C PRO A 59 11.18 -3.29 -3.83
N SER A 60 12.40 -3.74 -4.05
CA SER A 60 12.78 -5.15 -3.80
C SER A 60 12.58 -5.59 -2.35
N ASN A 61 12.81 -4.70 -1.37
CA ASN A 61 12.57 -4.95 0.05
C ASN A 61 11.06 -5.17 0.35
N MET A 62 10.18 -4.37 -0.26
CA MET A 62 8.74 -4.56 -0.14
C MET A 62 8.30 -5.88 -0.78
N ALA A 63 8.77 -6.16 -2.00
CA ALA A 63 8.49 -7.42 -2.69
C ALA A 63 8.95 -8.64 -1.88
N GLN A 64 10.16 -8.58 -1.30
CA GLN A 64 10.69 -9.65 -0.44
C GLN A 64 9.83 -9.87 0.81
N SER A 65 9.38 -8.80 1.47
CA SER A 65 8.51 -8.90 2.65
C SER A 65 7.17 -9.57 2.31
N ILE A 66 6.54 -9.14 1.21
CA ILE A 66 5.27 -9.71 0.73
C ILE A 66 5.45 -11.18 0.32
N MET A 67 6.49 -11.49 -0.45
CA MET A 67 6.82 -12.86 -0.86
C MET A 67 7.01 -13.78 0.37
N GLY A 68 7.73 -13.30 1.39
CA GLY A 68 7.94 -14.05 2.62
C GLY A 68 6.63 -14.42 3.32
N GLN A 69 5.68 -13.49 3.39
CA GLN A 69 4.35 -13.75 3.96
C GLN A 69 3.55 -14.75 3.11
N LEU A 70 3.53 -14.57 1.79
CA LEU A 70 2.80 -15.47 0.88
C LEU A 70 3.33 -16.90 0.94
N VAL A 71 4.66 -17.08 0.98
CA VAL A 71 5.28 -18.41 1.08
C VAL A 71 4.97 -19.08 2.42
N GLN A 72 4.98 -18.31 3.52
CA GLN A 72 4.78 -18.87 4.86
C GLN A 72 3.32 -19.11 5.21
N THR A 73 2.42 -18.23 4.81
CA THR A 73 1.03 -18.20 5.30
C THR A 73 -0.04 -18.23 4.21
N GLY A 74 0.37 -18.14 2.93
CA GLY A 74 -0.55 -18.07 1.79
C GLY A 74 -1.31 -16.74 1.66
N LYS A 75 -1.10 -15.79 2.57
CA LYS A 75 -1.78 -14.48 2.57
C LYS A 75 -0.87 -13.36 3.00
N VAL A 76 -1.20 -12.14 2.58
CA VAL A 76 -0.54 -10.93 3.07
C VAL A 76 -1.35 -10.38 4.24
N VAL A 77 -0.71 -10.30 5.41
CA VAL A 77 -1.29 -9.72 6.61
C VAL A 77 -0.73 -8.33 6.79
N ARG A 78 -1.60 -7.33 6.91
CA ARG A 78 -1.20 -5.93 7.10
C ARG A 78 -1.44 -5.50 8.53
N GLY A 79 -0.47 -4.78 9.07
CA GLY A 79 -0.61 -4.09 10.34
C GLY A 79 -1.63 -2.96 10.25
N TRP A 80 -2.34 -2.70 11.34
CA TRP A 80 -3.37 -1.69 11.42
C TRP A 80 -3.31 -0.91 12.73
N LEU A 81 -3.50 0.42 12.61
CA LEU A 81 -3.49 1.37 13.71
C LEU A 81 -4.90 1.84 14.08
N GLY A 82 -5.75 2.05 13.08
CA GLY A 82 -7.12 2.50 13.23
C GLY A 82 -7.27 4.01 13.39
N VAL A 83 -6.54 4.76 12.58
CA VAL A 83 -6.67 6.22 12.44
C VAL A 83 -6.94 6.59 11.00
N SER A 84 -7.76 7.63 10.80
CA SER A 84 -7.84 8.36 9.54
C SER A 84 -6.79 9.46 9.55
N ILE A 85 -6.04 9.59 8.47
CA ILE A 85 -4.90 10.50 8.39
C ILE A 85 -4.96 11.39 7.15
N GLN A 86 -4.40 12.59 7.28
CA GLN A 86 -4.27 13.53 6.17
C GLN A 86 -2.94 14.26 6.22
N GLU A 87 -2.60 14.90 5.11
CA GLU A 87 -1.39 15.70 4.99
C GLU A 87 -1.42 16.92 5.91
N LEU A 88 -0.28 17.23 6.50
CA LEU A 88 -0.10 18.43 7.30
C LEU A 88 0.31 19.58 6.37
N THR A 89 -0.67 20.40 5.97
CA THR A 89 -0.40 21.60 5.17
C THR A 89 0.30 22.69 5.99
N PRO A 90 0.98 23.65 5.35
CA PRO A 90 1.60 24.78 6.06
C PRO A 90 0.63 25.55 6.96
N GLU A 91 -0.63 25.73 6.50
CA GLU A 91 -1.68 26.41 7.24
C GLU A 91 -2.04 25.66 8.52
N LEU A 92 -2.23 24.33 8.41
CA LEU A 92 -2.50 23.46 9.54
C LEU A 92 -1.30 23.41 10.49
N SER A 93 -0.07 23.30 9.96
CA SER A 93 1.16 23.29 10.75
C SER A 93 1.26 24.50 11.68
N SER A 94 0.97 25.70 11.15
CA SER A 94 0.99 26.93 11.95
C SER A 94 -0.06 26.94 13.07
N GLN A 95 -1.26 26.39 12.82
CA GLN A 95 -2.32 26.29 13.83
C GLN A 95 -1.95 25.33 14.96
N PHE A 96 -1.27 24.24 14.64
CA PHE A 96 -0.79 23.24 15.61
C PHE A 96 0.53 23.66 16.28
N GLY A 97 1.10 24.82 15.93
CA GLY A 97 2.36 25.31 16.50
C GLY A 97 3.56 24.48 16.13
N ILE A 98 3.50 23.84 14.97
CA ILE A 98 4.56 23.02 14.41
C ILE A 98 5.35 23.89 13.43
N THR A 99 6.64 24.10 13.70
CA THR A 99 7.51 24.96 12.89
C THR A 99 7.97 24.28 11.60
N GLU A 100 7.95 22.96 11.57
CA GLU A 100 8.27 22.17 10.38
C GLU A 100 6.99 21.54 9.82
N THR A 101 6.78 21.60 8.51
CA THR A 101 5.66 20.96 7.82
C THR A 101 5.85 19.43 7.69
N LYS A 102 6.51 18.83 8.70
CA LYS A 102 6.74 17.40 8.75
C LYS A 102 5.85 16.76 9.79
N GLY A 103 5.04 15.83 9.35
CA GLY A 103 4.12 15.12 10.22
C GLY A 103 2.87 14.67 9.47
N VAL A 104 2.07 13.87 10.13
CA VAL A 104 0.82 13.32 9.61
C VAL A 104 -0.31 13.66 10.56
N LEU A 105 -1.29 14.41 10.12
CA LEU A 105 -2.43 14.82 10.95
C LEU A 105 -3.44 13.68 11.05
N VAL A 106 -3.81 13.34 12.29
CA VAL A 106 -4.91 12.42 12.60
C VAL A 106 -6.22 13.20 12.46
N SER A 107 -6.99 12.90 11.44
CA SER A 107 -8.30 13.50 11.18
C SER A 107 -9.42 12.83 11.98
N ASP A 108 -9.27 11.52 12.26
CA ASP A 108 -10.22 10.76 13.07
C ASP A 108 -9.56 9.52 13.69
N VAL A 109 -10.15 8.99 14.76
CA VAL A 109 -9.71 7.76 15.44
C VAL A 109 -10.89 6.79 15.51
N MET A 110 -10.73 5.64 14.88
CA MET A 110 -11.78 4.63 14.79
C MET A 110 -12.05 3.98 16.14
N ASP A 111 -13.31 3.79 16.45
CA ASP A 111 -13.71 3.08 17.67
C ASP A 111 -13.19 1.62 17.63
N ASP A 112 -12.95 1.04 18.79
CA ASP A 112 -12.38 -0.30 19.00
C ASP A 112 -10.98 -0.54 18.42
N SER A 113 -10.35 0.50 17.87
CA SER A 113 -9.01 0.42 17.29
C SER A 113 -7.90 0.37 18.33
N PRO A 114 -6.69 -0.12 17.96
CA PRO A 114 -5.49 0.00 18.78
C PRO A 114 -5.18 1.45 19.16
N ALA A 115 -5.33 2.37 18.20
CA ALA A 115 -5.10 3.80 18.43
C ALA A 115 -6.04 4.37 19.49
N LYS A 116 -7.34 4.03 19.43
CA LYS A 116 -8.32 4.48 20.44
C LYS A 116 -7.97 3.97 21.82
N LYS A 117 -7.64 2.68 21.93
CA LYS A 117 -7.24 2.04 23.20
C LYS A 117 -5.94 2.63 23.76
N ALA A 118 -5.02 3.04 22.89
CA ALA A 118 -3.77 3.67 23.28
C ALA A 118 -3.91 5.17 23.60
N GLY A 119 -5.09 5.75 23.37
CA GLY A 119 -5.37 7.15 23.70
C GLY A 119 -4.93 8.14 22.62
N PHE A 120 -4.96 7.74 21.34
CA PHE A 120 -4.91 8.69 20.23
C PHE A 120 -6.18 9.53 20.18
N GLU A 121 -6.05 10.75 19.71
CA GLU A 121 -7.15 11.70 19.58
C GLU A 121 -7.10 12.38 18.22
N ARG A 122 -8.26 12.87 17.79
CA ARG A 122 -8.34 13.78 16.64
C ARG A 122 -7.46 14.99 16.88
N ALA A 123 -6.81 15.47 15.80
CA ALA A 123 -5.85 16.58 15.83
C ALA A 123 -4.46 16.25 16.40
N ASP A 124 -4.18 14.99 16.73
CA ASP A 124 -2.80 14.55 16.94
C ASP A 124 -1.99 14.71 15.65
N VAL A 125 -0.75 15.16 15.74
CA VAL A 125 0.17 15.19 14.62
C VAL A 125 1.30 14.20 14.86
N ILE A 126 1.28 13.09 14.12
CA ILE A 126 2.29 12.04 14.21
C ILE A 126 3.56 12.53 13.52
N ILE A 127 4.68 12.57 14.25
CA ILE A 127 5.99 13.01 13.75
C ILE A 127 6.99 11.86 13.64
N GLU A 128 6.81 10.80 14.42
CA GLU A 128 7.68 9.63 14.40
C GLU A 128 6.87 8.36 14.68
N TYR A 129 7.17 7.30 13.95
CA TYR A 129 6.61 5.97 14.12
C TYR A 129 7.73 4.93 14.18
N ASP A 130 7.83 4.19 15.29
CA ASP A 130 8.83 3.13 15.50
C ASP A 130 10.28 3.58 15.21
N GLY A 131 10.64 4.79 15.67
CA GLY A 131 11.98 5.39 15.48
C GLY A 131 12.21 6.03 14.11
N LYS A 132 11.23 6.02 13.21
CA LYS A 132 11.33 6.64 11.88
C LYS A 132 10.51 7.92 11.82
N SER A 133 11.09 9.00 11.30
CA SER A 133 10.37 10.26 11.05
C SER A 133 9.28 10.07 10.01
N MET A 134 8.10 10.63 10.24
CA MET A 134 6.97 10.57 9.32
C MET A 134 6.74 11.94 8.68
N ASP A 135 6.77 11.98 7.36
CA ASP A 135 6.67 13.20 6.56
C ASP A 135 5.43 13.25 5.66
N SER A 136 4.76 12.11 5.48
CA SER A 136 3.57 12.01 4.63
C SER A 136 2.62 10.89 5.10
N PRO A 137 1.31 11.00 4.80
CA PRO A 137 0.34 9.95 5.07
C PRO A 137 0.70 8.61 4.43
N THR A 138 1.22 8.64 3.21
CA THR A 138 1.65 7.44 2.48
C THR A 138 2.81 6.74 3.21
N HIS A 139 3.79 7.49 3.69
CA HIS A 139 4.91 6.95 4.45
C HIS A 139 4.44 6.26 5.74
N LEU A 140 3.56 6.93 6.52
CA LEU A 140 3.00 6.34 7.74
C LEU A 140 2.16 5.09 7.44
N ARG A 141 1.28 5.13 6.42
CA ARG A 141 0.44 4.00 6.02
C ARG A 141 1.28 2.77 5.67
N ASN A 142 2.31 2.96 4.85
CA ASN A 142 3.22 1.88 4.47
C ASN A 142 4.01 1.33 5.67
N ALA A 143 4.51 2.21 6.55
CA ALA A 143 5.23 1.79 7.75
C ALA A 143 4.36 0.94 8.68
N VAL A 144 3.10 1.36 8.91
CA VAL A 144 2.14 0.61 9.71
C VAL A 144 1.80 -0.72 9.06
N ALA A 145 1.46 -0.73 7.76
CA ALA A 145 1.08 -1.95 7.03
C ALA A 145 2.18 -3.01 7.00
N GLN A 146 3.45 -2.59 6.95
CA GLN A 146 4.61 -3.48 6.96
C GLN A 146 5.02 -3.93 8.38
N THR A 147 4.44 -3.34 9.43
CA THR A 147 4.75 -3.73 10.80
C THR A 147 4.08 -5.06 11.14
N PRO A 148 4.82 -6.06 11.65
CA PRO A 148 4.25 -7.34 12.04
C PRO A 148 3.12 -7.19 13.08
N VAL A 149 2.04 -7.93 12.90
CA VAL A 149 0.96 -8.02 13.88
C VAL A 149 1.50 -8.54 15.21
N GLY A 150 1.07 -7.91 16.31
CA GLY A 150 1.55 -8.19 17.66
C GLY A 150 2.81 -7.41 18.07
N LYS A 151 3.48 -6.72 17.14
CA LYS A 151 4.62 -5.87 17.48
C LYS A 151 4.16 -4.64 18.27
N LYS A 152 4.84 -4.36 19.38
CA LYS A 152 4.73 -3.08 20.11
C LYS A 152 5.56 -2.03 19.40
N VAL A 153 4.96 -0.87 19.17
CA VAL A 153 5.59 0.28 18.52
C VAL A 153 5.44 1.52 19.38
N VAL A 154 6.39 2.42 19.24
CA VAL A 154 6.40 3.72 19.89
C VAL A 154 6.07 4.79 18.84
N VAL A 155 5.08 5.63 19.14
CA VAL A 155 4.68 6.74 18.27
C VAL A 155 4.90 8.05 19.01
N LYS A 156 5.66 8.96 18.39
CA LYS A 156 5.77 10.32 18.88
C LYS A 156 4.84 11.23 18.08
N LEU A 157 4.12 12.04 18.79
CA LEU A 157 3.16 12.97 18.22
C LEU A 157 3.19 14.31 18.95
N ILE A 158 2.57 15.30 18.34
CA ILE A 158 2.31 16.60 18.94
C ILE A 158 0.81 16.70 19.18
N ARG A 159 0.42 17.00 20.44
CA ARG A 159 -0.94 17.28 20.88
C ARG A 159 -0.94 18.57 21.67
N ASP A 160 -1.83 19.51 21.36
CA ASP A 160 -1.92 20.82 22.02
C ASP A 160 -0.55 21.53 22.12
N LYS A 161 0.20 21.49 21.01
CA LYS A 161 1.56 22.07 20.88
C LYS A 161 2.61 21.45 21.81
N LYS A 162 2.33 20.28 22.39
CA LYS A 162 3.26 19.57 23.28
C LYS A 162 3.62 18.21 22.71
N PRO A 163 4.88 17.79 22.79
CA PRO A 163 5.27 16.46 22.39
C PRO A 163 4.68 15.42 23.35
N LYS A 164 4.19 14.32 22.78
CA LYS A 164 3.65 13.17 23.49
C LYS A 164 4.16 11.89 22.85
N THR A 165 4.38 10.88 23.67
CA THR A 165 4.74 9.54 23.22
C THR A 165 3.63 8.57 23.60
N ILE A 166 3.24 7.72 22.67
CA ILE A 166 2.22 6.69 22.86
C ILE A 166 2.79 5.35 22.42
N ASP A 167 2.64 4.35 23.28
CA ASP A 167 2.97 2.96 22.97
C ASP A 167 1.70 2.21 22.62
N LEU A 168 1.76 1.40 21.56
CA LEU A 168 0.63 0.56 21.17
C LEU A 168 1.11 -0.74 20.52
N THR A 169 0.21 -1.72 20.44
CA THR A 169 0.46 -2.98 19.75
C THR A 169 -0.32 -2.98 18.42
N ILE A 170 0.37 -3.26 17.33
CA ILE A 170 -0.24 -3.38 16.01
C ILE A 170 -1.10 -4.63 15.95
N VAL A 171 -2.29 -4.51 15.37
CA VAL A 171 -3.20 -5.63 15.11
C VAL A 171 -3.35 -5.86 13.60
N GLU A 172 -3.96 -6.98 13.22
CA GLU A 172 -4.31 -7.25 11.82
C GLU A 172 -5.40 -6.27 11.33
N GLN A 173 -5.26 -5.79 10.12
CA GLN A 173 -6.26 -4.92 9.50
C GLN A 173 -7.59 -5.68 9.34
N PRO A 174 -8.72 -5.09 9.78
CA PRO A 174 -10.03 -5.72 9.62
C PRO A 174 -10.35 -6.00 8.15
N LYS A 175 -10.91 -7.18 7.85
CA LYS A 175 -11.27 -7.57 6.48
C LYS A 175 -12.26 -6.62 5.81
N SER A 176 -13.16 -6.01 6.58
CA SER A 176 -14.11 -5.00 6.07
C SER A 176 -13.42 -3.74 5.51
N MET A 177 -12.17 -3.48 5.89
CA MET A 177 -11.38 -2.36 5.35
C MET A 177 -10.48 -2.78 4.20
N SER A 178 -10.14 -4.08 4.10
CA SER A 178 -9.38 -4.60 2.96
C SER A 178 -10.24 -4.70 1.69
N GLN A 179 -11.57 -4.68 1.81
CA GLN A 179 -12.53 -4.80 0.71
C GLN A 179 -12.94 -3.46 0.11
N ASN A 180 -12.68 -2.33 0.76
CA ASN A 180 -13.04 -1.00 0.23
C ASN A 180 -12.12 -0.51 -0.90
N GLY A 181 -11.17 -1.33 -1.36
CA GLY A 181 -10.44 -1.13 -2.61
C GLY A 181 -11.06 -1.84 -3.81
N ASP A 182 -12.02 -2.79 -3.58
CA ASP A 182 -12.59 -3.65 -4.63
C ASP A 182 -14.14 -3.67 -4.65
N GLU A 183 -14.84 -2.93 -3.76
CA GLU A 183 -16.30 -2.86 -3.78
C GLU A 183 -16.79 -1.41 -3.75
N ASP A 184 -16.70 -0.72 -4.87
CA ASP A 184 -17.75 0.22 -5.26
C ASP A 184 -18.80 -0.59 -6.04
N GLY A 185 -19.83 -1.01 -5.29
CA GLY A 185 -20.98 -1.73 -5.84
C GLY A 185 -21.83 -0.80 -6.67
N GLY A 186 -21.62 -0.83 -7.96
CA GLY A 186 -22.43 -0.16 -8.94
C GLY A 186 -21.90 -0.49 -10.33
N ASP A 187 -22.60 -1.41 -11.04
CA ASP A 187 -22.39 -1.78 -12.44
C ASP A 187 -20.94 -2.05 -12.86
N ALA A 188 -20.69 -3.30 -13.22
CA ALA A 188 -19.46 -3.87 -13.76
C ALA A 188 -18.52 -2.84 -14.43
N ALA A 189 -17.71 -2.13 -13.65
CA ALA A 189 -16.55 -1.44 -14.15
C ALA A 189 -15.48 -2.51 -14.42
N THR A 190 -15.27 -2.82 -15.68
CA THR A 190 -14.27 -3.72 -16.22
C THR A 190 -12.90 -3.38 -15.63
N PRO A 191 -12.17 -4.33 -15.01
CA PRO A 191 -10.80 -4.09 -14.54
C PRO A 191 -9.94 -3.64 -15.72
N THR A 192 -9.37 -2.46 -15.65
CA THR A 192 -8.54 -1.89 -16.72
C THR A 192 -7.11 -2.41 -16.62
N GLY A 193 -6.91 -3.70 -16.84
CA GLY A 193 -5.59 -4.35 -16.88
C GLY A 193 -5.58 -5.50 -17.87
N ILE A 194 -4.40 -5.98 -18.27
CA ILE A 194 -4.23 -7.10 -19.23
C ILE A 194 -5.00 -8.35 -18.77
N LEU A 195 -5.24 -8.51 -17.46
CA LEU A 195 -6.01 -9.63 -16.90
C LEU A 195 -7.54 -9.38 -16.93
N SER A 196 -8.00 -8.18 -17.20
CA SER A 196 -9.44 -7.84 -17.26
C SER A 196 -10.13 -8.41 -18.50
N SER A 197 -9.37 -8.84 -19.47
CA SER A 197 -9.87 -9.54 -20.67
C SER A 197 -9.85 -11.07 -20.53
N LEU A 198 -9.41 -11.60 -19.38
CA LEU A 198 -9.40 -13.03 -19.09
C LEU A 198 -10.59 -13.38 -18.21
N ASP A 199 -11.64 -13.93 -18.82
CA ASP A 199 -12.75 -14.58 -18.10
C ASP A 199 -12.31 -16.01 -17.77
N VAL A 200 -11.80 -16.22 -16.57
CA VAL A 200 -11.35 -17.54 -16.10
C VAL A 200 -12.51 -18.22 -15.39
N ARG A 201 -12.94 -19.37 -15.89
CA ARG A 201 -14.01 -20.20 -15.30
C ARG A 201 -13.51 -21.62 -15.14
N ASP A 202 -14.07 -22.32 -14.18
CA ASP A 202 -13.83 -23.76 -14.05
C ASP A 202 -14.23 -24.50 -15.34
N LEU A 203 -13.37 -25.39 -15.78
CA LEU A 203 -13.62 -26.21 -16.98
C LEU A 203 -14.67 -27.26 -16.66
N THR A 204 -15.93 -26.96 -16.98
CA THR A 204 -17.02 -27.93 -16.88
C THR A 204 -17.01 -28.90 -18.08
N GLU A 205 -17.61 -30.09 -17.92
CA GLU A 205 -17.74 -31.06 -19.03
C GLU A 205 -18.42 -30.47 -20.28
N GLU A 206 -19.37 -29.58 -20.09
CA GLU A 206 -20.08 -28.87 -21.16
C GLU A 206 -19.13 -27.94 -21.92
N LEU A 207 -18.31 -27.16 -21.19
CA LEU A 207 -17.31 -26.29 -21.79
C LEU A 207 -16.20 -27.08 -22.49
N ALA A 208 -15.74 -28.18 -21.89
CA ALA A 208 -14.77 -29.06 -22.51
C ALA A 208 -15.28 -29.63 -23.85
N GLY A 209 -16.54 -30.10 -23.89
CA GLY A 209 -17.19 -30.58 -25.11
C GLY A 209 -17.32 -29.50 -26.20
N ARG A 210 -17.66 -28.28 -25.83
CA ARG A 210 -17.83 -27.13 -26.74
C ARG A 210 -16.51 -26.70 -27.40
N TYR A 211 -15.39 -26.83 -26.68
CA TYR A 211 -14.06 -26.45 -27.16
C TYR A 211 -13.21 -27.64 -27.61
N GLY A 212 -13.77 -28.87 -27.67
CA GLY A 212 -13.07 -30.06 -28.14
C GLY A 212 -11.92 -30.55 -27.24
N LEU A 213 -11.97 -30.19 -25.95
CA LEU A 213 -11.00 -30.58 -24.94
C LEU A 213 -11.38 -31.91 -24.30
N LYS A 214 -10.40 -32.72 -23.92
CA LYS A 214 -10.66 -33.99 -23.23
C LYS A 214 -10.98 -33.70 -21.76
N SER A 215 -11.96 -34.39 -21.21
CA SER A 215 -12.41 -34.24 -19.80
C SER A 215 -11.35 -34.57 -18.74
N SER A 216 -10.17 -35.09 -19.18
CA SER A 216 -9.02 -35.35 -18.32
C SER A 216 -8.04 -34.17 -18.23
N GLU A 217 -8.21 -33.13 -19.02
CA GLU A 217 -7.37 -31.93 -18.96
C GLU A 217 -7.97 -31.01 -17.89
N ARG A 218 -7.26 -30.86 -16.77
CA ARG A 218 -7.60 -29.90 -15.72
C ARG A 218 -6.98 -28.55 -16.09
N GLY A 219 -7.79 -27.52 -16.24
CA GLY A 219 -7.38 -26.13 -16.36
C GLY A 219 -7.25 -25.48 -14.98
#